data_e0e298c45259bac837de3be3e1ca74c4
#
_entry.id   e0e298c45259bac837de3be3e1ca74c4
#
_cell.length_a   1.000
_cell.length_b   1.000
_cell.length_c   1.000
_cell.angle_alpha   90.00
_cell.angle_beta   90.00
_cell.angle_gamma   90.00
#
_symmetry.space_group_name_H-M   'P 1'
#
loop_
_entity.id
_entity.type
_entity.pdbx_description
1 polymer ?
#
loop_
_entity_poly.entity_id
_entity_poly.type
_entity_poly.pdbx_seq_one_letter_code
_entity_poly.pdbx_strand_id
1 'polypeptide(L)' 'MDDDIARAAQAKKGSPFLSTEQAAFYLGLSARKLQQMRAAGTGPVFRRHSRYVRYHIDDLDAWSKGSGEQQRRHA' A
#
# COMPACT_ATOMS: atom_id res chain seq x y z
N MET A 1 -3.38 13.83 9.32
CA MET A 1 -2.28 12.91 9.69
C MET A 1 -2.76 11.86 10.66
N ASP A 2 -3.27 12.30 11.80
CA ASP A 2 -3.74 11.33 12.77
C ASP A 2 -4.89 10.49 12.25
N ASP A 3 -5.73 11.08 11.41
CA ASP A 3 -6.86 10.36 10.83
C ASP A 3 -6.40 9.21 9.95
N ASP A 4 -5.32 9.42 9.19
CA ASP A 4 -4.80 8.37 8.31
C ASP A 4 -4.25 7.21 9.11
N ILE A 5 -3.57 7.52 10.21
CA ILE A 5 -3.04 6.47 11.08
C ILE A 5 -4.17 5.68 11.71
N ALA A 6 -5.19 6.39 12.20
CA ALA A 6 -6.33 5.74 12.83
C ALA A 6 -7.09 4.86 11.84
N ARG A 7 -7.25 5.33 10.60
CA ARG A 7 -7.95 4.55 9.58
C ARG A 7 -7.18 3.30 9.20
N ALA A 8 -5.86 3.40 9.10
CA ALA A 8 -5.04 2.23 8.80
C ALA A 8 -5.16 1.21 9.92
N ALA A 9 -5.15 1.65 11.16
CA ALA A 9 -5.29 0.76 12.29
C ALA A 9 -6.66 0.10 12.31
N GLN A 10 -7.70 0.86 11.98
CA GLN A 10 -9.06 0.31 11.93
C GLN A 10 -9.22 -0.67 10.80
N ALA A 11 -8.59 -0.41 9.65
CA ALA A 11 -8.65 -1.33 8.52
C ALA A 11 -8.07 -2.67 8.90
N LYS A 12 -7.03 -2.66 9.70
CA LYS A 12 -6.39 -3.89 10.14
C LYS A 12 -7.33 -4.72 11.01
N LYS A 13 -8.19 -4.05 11.78
CA LYS A 13 -9.13 -4.74 12.69
C LYS A 13 -10.45 -5.09 12.00
N GLY A 14 -11.01 -4.11 11.26
CA GLY A 14 -12.35 -4.26 10.72
C GLY A 14 -12.39 -4.57 9.24
N SER A 15 -11.57 -3.88 8.47
CA SER A 15 -11.50 -4.08 7.03
C SER A 15 -10.04 -4.10 6.62
N PRO A 16 -9.58 -5.16 5.93
CA PRO A 16 -8.17 -5.25 5.55
C PRO A 16 -7.83 -4.42 4.32
N PHE A 17 -8.78 -3.72 3.73
CA PHE A 17 -8.54 -2.96 2.52
C PHE A 17 -8.24 -1.51 2.83
N LEU A 18 -7.23 -0.97 2.16
CA LEU A 18 -6.77 0.40 2.36
C LEU A 18 -6.90 1.19 1.06
N SER A 19 -7.15 2.48 1.19
CA SER A 19 -7.09 3.37 0.03
C SER A 19 -5.64 3.56 -0.40
N THR A 20 -5.44 4.21 -1.55
CA THR A 20 -4.10 4.50 -2.01
C THR A 20 -3.33 5.32 -1.00
N GLU A 21 -3.96 6.32 -0.42
CA GLU A 21 -3.30 7.18 0.56
C GLU A 21 -2.94 6.42 1.84
N GLN A 22 -3.86 5.60 2.31
CA GLN A 22 -3.61 4.81 3.50
C GLN A 22 -2.52 3.78 3.25
N ALA A 23 -2.54 3.14 2.08
CA ALA A 23 -1.53 2.16 1.73
C ALA A 23 -0.15 2.81 1.62
N ALA A 24 -0.08 3.99 1.01
CA ALA A 24 1.18 4.71 0.90
C ALA A 24 1.73 5.05 2.28
N PHE A 25 0.88 5.54 3.15
CA PHE A 25 1.29 5.84 4.52
C PHE A 25 1.82 4.59 5.22
N TYR A 26 1.10 3.49 5.07
CA TYR A 26 1.49 2.22 5.68
C TYR A 26 2.87 1.77 5.22
N LEU A 27 3.19 2.01 3.94
CA LEU A 27 4.48 1.62 3.36
C LEU A 27 5.57 2.67 3.54
N GLY A 28 5.24 3.84 4.07
CA GLY A 28 6.21 4.92 4.20
C GLY A 28 6.50 5.62 2.89
N LEU A 29 5.55 5.59 1.95
CA LEU A 29 5.70 6.22 0.64
C LEU A 29 4.71 7.37 0.52
N SER A 30 4.90 8.22 -0.50
CA SER A 30 3.89 9.20 -0.83
C SER A 30 2.80 8.53 -1.69
N ALA A 31 1.59 9.10 -1.63
CA ALA A 31 0.50 8.60 -2.47
C ALA A 31 0.85 8.70 -3.94
N ARG A 32 1.53 9.79 -4.30
CA ARG A 32 1.95 10.00 -5.69
C ARG A 32 2.91 8.90 -6.14
N LYS A 33 3.86 8.55 -5.30
CA LYS A 33 4.81 7.50 -5.62
C LYS A 33 4.08 6.17 -5.84
N LEU A 34 3.14 5.86 -4.95
CA LEU A 34 2.39 4.62 -5.07
C LEU A 34 1.55 4.60 -6.35
N GLN A 35 0.96 5.74 -6.71
CA GLN A 35 0.20 5.84 -7.95
C GLN A 35 1.10 5.63 -9.17
N GLN A 36 2.30 6.19 -9.15
CA GLN A 36 3.25 6.00 -10.24
C GLN A 36 3.64 4.54 -10.39
N MET A 37 3.88 3.88 -9.28
CA MET A 37 4.23 2.46 -9.30
C MET A 37 3.09 1.61 -9.83
N ARG A 38 1.87 1.94 -9.45
CA ARG A 38 0.69 1.23 -9.96
C ARG A 38 0.59 1.38 -11.46
N ALA A 39 0.77 2.59 -11.96
CA ALA A 39 0.71 2.84 -13.40
C ALA A 39 1.81 2.11 -14.16
N ALA A 40 2.97 1.99 -13.54
CA ALA A 40 4.10 1.29 -14.16
C ALA A 40 4.04 -0.23 -13.98
N GLY A 41 3.12 -0.73 -13.17
CA GLY A 41 3.00 -2.15 -12.91
C GLY A 41 4.08 -2.70 -12.01
N THR A 42 4.70 -1.84 -11.19
CA THR A 42 5.83 -2.24 -10.36
C THR A 42 5.54 -2.22 -8.87
N GLY A 43 4.36 -1.76 -8.48
CA GLY A 43 4.01 -1.66 -7.07
C GLY A 43 3.31 -2.90 -6.55
N PRO A 44 2.75 -2.78 -5.35
CA PRO A 44 2.02 -3.91 -4.77
C PRO A 44 0.75 -4.23 -5.56
N VAL A 45 0.28 -5.44 -5.36
CA VAL A 45 -0.99 -5.88 -5.94
C VAL A 45 -2.11 -4.97 -5.42
N PHE A 46 -3.00 -4.60 -6.31
CA PHE A 46 -4.16 -3.80 -5.93
C PHE A 46 -5.42 -4.40 -6.53
N ARG A 47 -6.57 -3.99 -6.02
CA ARG A 47 -7.86 -4.47 -6.49
C ARG A 47 -8.76 -3.27 -6.78
N ARG A 48 -9.67 -3.47 -7.73
CA ARG A 48 -10.65 -2.44 -8.05
C ARG A 48 -12.01 -2.87 -7.50
N HIS A 49 -12.55 -2.02 -6.66
CA HIS A 49 -13.90 -2.18 -6.16
C HIS A 49 -14.73 -1.07 -6.77
N SER A 50 -15.43 -1.39 -7.85
CA SER A 50 -16.12 -0.39 -8.66
C SER A 50 -15.05 0.55 -9.25
N ARG A 51 -15.11 1.84 -9.00
CA ARG A 51 -14.11 2.79 -9.50
C ARG A 51 -13.02 3.09 -8.48
N TYR A 52 -13.06 2.43 -7.33
CA TYR A 52 -12.10 2.69 -6.28
C TYR A 52 -10.99 1.66 -6.31
N VAL A 53 -9.76 2.14 -6.10
CA VAL A 53 -8.60 1.27 -5.95
C VAL A 53 -8.42 0.97 -4.48
N ARG A 54 -8.21 -0.30 -4.16
CA ARG A 54 -8.00 -0.75 -2.79
C ARG A 54 -6.78 -1.66 -2.73
N TYR A 55 -6.08 -1.61 -1.61
CA TYR A 55 -4.93 -2.47 -1.37
C TYR A 55 -5.22 -3.33 -0.16
N HIS A 56 -5.03 -4.63 -0.30
CA HIS A 56 -5.19 -5.52 0.84
C HIS A 56 -3.91 -5.46 1.68
N ILE A 57 -4.06 -5.36 3.00
CA ILE A 57 -2.91 -5.14 3.87
C ILE A 57 -1.90 -6.28 3.78
N ASP A 58 -2.36 -7.50 3.61
CA ASP A 58 -1.46 -8.65 3.47
C ASP A 58 -0.64 -8.57 2.20
N ASP A 59 -1.24 -8.06 1.12
CA ASP A 59 -0.54 -7.87 -0.14
C ASP A 59 0.56 -6.81 0.01
N LEU A 60 0.28 -5.77 0.78
CA LEU A 60 1.27 -4.74 1.04
C LEU A 60 2.46 -5.30 1.82
N ASP A 61 2.17 -6.09 2.83
CA ASP A 61 3.23 -6.70 3.62
C ASP A 61 4.10 -7.62 2.76
N ALA A 62 3.47 -8.45 1.95
CA ALA A 62 4.21 -9.38 1.11
C ALA A 62 5.08 -8.64 0.11
N TRP A 63 4.52 -7.59 -0.52
CA TRP A 63 5.29 -6.79 -1.47
C TRP A 63 6.46 -6.09 -0.79
N SER A 64 6.21 -5.54 0.38
CA SER A 64 7.22 -4.79 1.12
C SER A 64 8.41 -5.67 1.46
N LYS A 65 8.14 -6.90 1.88
CA LYS A 65 9.23 -7.82 2.23
C LYS A 65 10.06 -8.16 1.01
N GLY A 66 9.43 -8.47 -0.10
CA GLY A 66 10.14 -8.82 -1.32
C GLY A 66 10.92 -7.65 -1.87
N SER A 67 10.29 -6.48 -1.96
CA SER A 67 10.95 -5.28 -2.47
C SER A 67 12.08 -4.83 -1.60
N GLY A 68 11.89 -4.93 -0.28
CA GLY A 68 12.91 -4.55 0.66
C GLY A 68 14.18 -5.36 0.47
N GLU A 69 14.01 -6.66 0.28
CA GLU A 69 15.15 -7.54 0.05
C GLU A 69 15.86 -7.20 -1.25
N GLN A 70 15.09 -6.95 -2.30
CA GLN A 70 15.66 -6.59 -3.58
C GLN A 70 16.44 -5.29 -3.49
N GLN A 71 15.91 -4.32 -2.79
CA GLN A 71 16.57 -3.04 -2.62
C GLN A 71 17.89 -3.20 -1.86
N ARG A 72 17.90 -4.04 -0.86
CA ARG A 72 19.12 -4.28 -0.09
C ARG A 72 20.20 -4.90 -0.96
N ARG A 73 19.81 -5.79 -1.87
CA ARG A 73 20.78 -6.41 -2.77
C ARG A 73 21.37 -5.40 -3.74
N HIS A 74 20.56 -4.41 -4.13
CA HIS A 74 21.05 -3.37 -5.03
C HIS A 74 21.86 -2.31 -4.34
N ALA A 75 21.61 -2.15 -3.06
CA ALA A 75 22.36 -1.19 -2.30
C ALA A 75 23.75 -1.72 -1.98
#